data_07deaebb09bd9efe177aef6798cfc877
#
_entry.id   07deaebb09bd9efe177aef6798cfc877
#
_cell.length_a   1.000
_cell.length_b   1.000
_cell.length_c   1.000
_cell.angle_alpha   90.00
_cell.angle_beta   90.00
_cell.angle_gamma   90.00
#
_symmetry.space_group_name_H-M   'P 1'
#
loop_
_entity.id
_entity.type
_entity.pdbx_description
1 polymer ?
#
loop_
_entity_poly.entity_id
_entity_poly.type
_entity_poly.pdbx_seq_one_letter_code
_entity_poly.pdbx_strand_id
1 'polypeptide(L)'
;MMFDTFDRAIARYYWNIARITEDFKQGRYKDAKGYKVALGEEYGKIYNLLFELARYDAITWNEYDEWSDRCYDYAVKTFTETIS
;
A
#
# COMPACT_ATOMS: atom_id res chain seq x y z
N MET A 1 5.80 -17.39 -11.04
CA MET A 1 7.14 -16.74 -11.00
C MET A 1 7.15 -15.73 -9.89
N MET A 2 8.11 -15.85 -9.00
CA MET A 2 8.20 -14.98 -7.82
C MET A 2 8.38 -13.51 -8.18
N PHE A 3 9.15 -13.26 -9.20
CA PHE A 3 9.39 -11.98 -9.76
C PHE A 3 8.10 -11.28 -10.18
N ASP A 4 7.22 -12.01 -10.90
CA ASP A 4 5.93 -11.47 -11.29
C ASP A 4 5.03 -11.22 -10.09
N THR A 5 5.15 -12.04 -9.06
CA THR A 5 4.35 -11.88 -7.83
C THR A 5 4.69 -10.57 -7.13
N PHE A 6 5.98 -10.25 -7.04
CA PHE A 6 6.41 -8.99 -6.43
C PHE A 6 5.88 -7.80 -7.21
N ASP A 7 6.10 -7.78 -8.53
CA ASP A 7 5.68 -6.67 -9.37
C ASP A 7 4.17 -6.49 -9.34
N ARG A 8 3.42 -7.58 -9.42
CA ARG A 8 1.96 -7.53 -9.37
C ARG A 8 1.45 -7.02 -8.03
N ALA A 9 2.09 -7.44 -6.95
CA ALA A 9 1.68 -7.03 -5.62
C ALA A 9 1.87 -5.53 -5.43
N ILE A 10 3.00 -5.00 -5.89
CA ILE A 10 3.27 -3.56 -5.81
C ILE A 10 2.27 -2.79 -6.67
N ALA A 11 2.05 -3.23 -7.91
CA ALA A 11 1.09 -2.56 -8.79
C ALA A 11 -0.32 -2.59 -8.21
N ARG A 12 -0.72 -3.72 -7.63
CA ARG A 12 -2.04 -3.86 -7.00
C ARG A 12 -2.17 -2.95 -5.79
N TYR A 13 -1.11 -2.81 -5.01
CA TYR A 13 -1.12 -1.93 -3.86
C TYR A 13 -1.39 -0.49 -4.29
N TYR A 14 -0.65 0.02 -5.27
CA TYR A 14 -0.84 1.39 -5.75
C TYR A 14 -2.23 1.57 -6.33
N TRP A 15 -2.70 0.58 -7.10
CA TRP A 15 -4.05 0.64 -7.67
C TRP A 15 -5.13 0.66 -6.59
N ASN A 16 -4.98 -0.16 -5.55
CA ASN A 16 -5.95 -0.22 -4.45
C ASN A 16 -5.97 1.10 -3.67
N ILE A 17 -4.81 1.70 -3.43
CA ILE A 17 -4.74 3.00 -2.75
C ILE A 17 -5.49 4.05 -3.58
N ALA A 18 -5.27 4.07 -4.88
CA ALA A 18 -5.95 5.02 -5.76
C ALA A 18 -7.46 4.80 -5.77
N ARG A 19 -7.90 3.53 -5.80
CA ARG A 19 -9.33 3.21 -5.80
C ARG A 19 -10.00 3.59 -4.48
N ILE A 20 -9.36 3.29 -3.37
CA ILE A 20 -9.87 3.66 -2.05
C ILE A 20 -10.00 5.19 -1.96
N THR A 21 -9.01 5.91 -2.48
CA THR A 21 -9.02 7.36 -2.49
C THR A 21 -10.18 7.90 -3.32
N GLU A 22 -10.41 7.32 -4.49
CA GLU A 22 -11.53 7.71 -5.33
C GLU A 22 -12.86 7.44 -4.65
N ASP A 23 -12.99 6.29 -3.98
CA ASP A 23 -14.19 5.96 -3.22
C ASP A 23 -14.44 6.99 -2.12
N PHE A 24 -13.40 7.45 -1.45
CA PHE A 24 -13.54 8.48 -0.42
C PHE A 24 -14.02 9.80 -1.04
N LYS A 25 -13.44 10.19 -2.18
CA LYS A 25 -13.85 11.41 -2.89
C LYS A 25 -15.31 11.37 -3.32
N GLN A 26 -15.82 10.18 -3.61
CA GLN A 26 -17.21 10.00 -4.02
C GLN A 26 -18.17 9.81 -2.83
N GLY A 27 -17.67 9.98 -1.61
CA GLY A 27 -18.51 9.92 -0.42
C GLY A 27 -18.87 8.53 0.06
N ARG A 28 -18.11 7.52 -0.37
CA ARG A 28 -18.39 6.13 0.04
C ARG A 28 -17.88 5.79 1.43
N TYR A 29 -17.01 6.63 1.98
CA TYR A 29 -16.58 6.50 3.37
C TYR A 29 -17.30 7.56 4.20
N LYS A 30 -17.69 7.17 5.41
CA LYS A 30 -18.43 8.05 6.30
C LYS A 30 -17.63 9.29 6.68
N ASP A 31 -16.33 9.12 6.90
CA ASP A 31 -15.45 10.21 7.32
C ASP A 31 -14.01 9.90 6.94
N ALA A 32 -13.12 10.86 7.20
CA ALA A 32 -11.70 10.69 6.89
C ALA A 32 -11.05 9.58 7.71
N LYS A 33 -11.59 9.29 8.90
CA LYS A 33 -11.05 8.21 9.73
C LYS A 33 -11.23 6.85 9.08
N GLY A 34 -12.41 6.60 8.51
CA GLY A 34 -12.68 5.36 7.79
C GLY A 34 -11.77 5.19 6.58
N TYR A 35 -11.55 6.27 5.85
CA TYR A 35 -10.64 6.29 4.72
C TYR A 35 -9.21 5.96 5.18
N LYS A 36 -8.75 6.61 6.25
CA LYS A 36 -7.42 6.36 6.80
C LYS A 36 -7.22 4.90 7.20
N VAL A 37 -8.23 4.31 7.84
CA VAL A 37 -8.17 2.90 8.24
C VAL A 37 -8.05 2.01 7.01
N ALA A 38 -8.82 2.28 5.95
CA ALA A 38 -8.76 1.49 4.73
C ALA A 38 -7.36 1.54 4.09
N LEU A 39 -6.74 2.72 4.05
CA LEU A 39 -5.38 2.85 3.55
C LEU A 39 -4.38 2.05 4.40
N GLY A 40 -4.54 2.11 5.72
CA GLY A 40 -3.69 1.36 6.64
C GLY A 40 -3.79 -0.14 6.47
N GLU A 41 -4.99 -0.64 6.19
CA GLU A 41 -5.20 -2.05 5.93
C GLU A 41 -4.50 -2.50 4.66
N GLU A 42 -4.55 -1.70 3.60
CA GLU A 42 -3.83 -2.01 2.37
C GLU A 42 -2.33 -2.00 2.59
N TYR A 43 -1.83 -1.02 3.33
CA TYR A 43 -0.41 -0.99 3.65
C TYR A 43 0.00 -2.23 4.45
N GLY A 44 -0.79 -2.64 5.43
CA GLY A 44 -0.51 -3.85 6.21
C GLY A 44 -0.37 -5.08 5.33
N LYS A 45 -1.23 -5.22 4.32
CA LYS A 45 -1.17 -6.36 3.40
C LYS A 45 0.12 -6.38 2.59
N ILE A 46 0.51 -5.24 2.02
CA ILE A 46 1.74 -5.19 1.22
C ILE A 46 2.97 -5.34 2.10
N TYR A 47 2.95 -4.77 3.30
CA TYR A 47 4.04 -4.89 4.24
C TYR A 47 4.29 -6.36 4.60
N ASN A 48 3.23 -7.09 4.92
CA ASN A 48 3.34 -8.50 5.26
C ASN A 48 3.84 -9.33 4.09
N LEU A 49 3.39 -9.03 2.88
CA LEU A 49 3.86 -9.73 1.69
C LEU A 49 5.35 -9.47 1.44
N LEU A 50 5.77 -8.21 1.57
CA LEU A 50 7.18 -7.86 1.39
C LEU A 50 8.05 -8.58 2.42
N PHE A 51 7.58 -8.67 3.66
CA PHE A 51 8.29 -9.39 4.70
C PHE A 51 8.46 -10.86 4.33
N GLU A 52 7.39 -11.51 3.86
CA GLU A 52 7.45 -12.91 3.46
C GLU A 52 8.40 -13.12 2.27
N LEU A 53 8.37 -12.21 1.30
CA LEU A 53 9.26 -12.29 0.15
C LEU A 53 10.73 -12.20 0.57
N ALA A 54 11.04 -11.30 1.51
CA ALA A 54 12.41 -11.17 2.02
C ALA A 54 12.82 -12.37 2.86
N ARG A 55 11.88 -12.88 3.66
CA ARG A 55 12.11 -14.04 4.51
C ARG A 55 12.48 -15.27 3.70
N TYR A 56 11.88 -15.43 2.51
CA TYR A 56 12.12 -16.57 1.63
C TYR A 56 13.12 -16.24 0.51
N ASP A 57 13.86 -15.14 0.66
CA ASP A 57 14.93 -14.74 -0.26
C ASP A 57 14.44 -14.39 -1.68
N ALA A 58 13.15 -14.10 -1.84
CA ALA A 58 12.64 -13.62 -3.13
C ALA A 58 13.06 -12.18 -3.41
N ILE A 59 13.25 -11.40 -2.34
CA ILE A 59 13.85 -10.06 -2.41
C ILE A 59 14.86 -9.94 -1.27
N THR A 60 15.72 -8.94 -1.34
CA THR A 60 16.69 -8.70 -0.25
C THR A 60 16.02 -7.92 0.88
N TRP A 61 16.63 -7.94 2.06
CA TRP A 61 16.13 -7.14 3.18
C TRP A 61 16.26 -5.63 2.89
N ASN A 62 17.24 -5.24 2.08
CA ASN A 62 17.35 -3.84 1.65
C ASN A 62 16.18 -3.45 0.76
N GLU A 63 15.78 -4.34 -0.16
CA GLU A 63 14.60 -4.11 -0.99
C GLU A 63 13.33 -4.05 -0.15
N TYR A 64 13.23 -4.91 0.86
CA TYR A 64 12.11 -4.88 1.79
C TYR A 64 12.01 -3.51 2.47
N ASP A 65 13.11 -3.01 3.02
CA ASP A 65 13.12 -1.71 3.68
C ASP A 65 12.74 -0.59 2.70
N GLU A 66 13.34 -0.59 1.53
CA GLU A 66 13.10 0.44 0.53
C GLU A 66 11.64 0.45 0.07
N TRP A 67 11.10 -0.72 -0.27
CA TRP A 67 9.74 -0.78 -0.80
C TRP A 67 8.68 -0.57 0.28
N SER A 68 8.92 -1.03 1.51
CA SER A 68 7.97 -0.75 2.57
C SER A 68 7.91 0.74 2.88
N ASP A 69 9.06 1.43 2.84
CA ASP A 69 9.08 2.88 3.01
C ASP A 69 8.35 3.60 1.87
N ARG A 70 8.57 3.18 0.63
CA ARG A 70 7.90 3.78 -0.52
C ARG A 70 6.39 3.59 -0.46
N CYS A 71 5.95 2.40 -0.08
CA CYS A 71 4.52 2.12 0.04
C CYS A 71 3.89 2.95 1.16
N TYR A 72 4.58 3.07 2.27
CA TYR A 72 4.10 3.87 3.40
C TYR A 72 4.02 5.35 3.01
N ASP A 73 5.07 5.88 2.42
CA ASP A 73 5.11 7.29 2.01
C ASP A 73 4.01 7.61 1.01
N TYR A 74 3.75 6.71 0.07
CA TYR A 74 2.69 6.91 -0.90
C TYR A 74 1.32 7.00 -0.23
N ALA A 75 1.04 6.10 0.72
CA ALA A 75 -0.23 6.12 1.43
C ALA A 75 -0.40 7.40 2.25
N VAL A 76 0.65 7.80 2.97
CA VAL A 76 0.62 9.01 3.79
C VAL A 76 0.45 10.26 2.93
N LYS A 77 1.22 10.36 1.85
CA LYS A 77 1.14 11.49 0.95
C LYS A 77 -0.24 11.59 0.31
N THR A 78 -0.77 10.46 -0.16
CA THR A 78 -2.08 10.41 -0.78
C THR A 78 -3.16 10.84 0.21
N PHE A 79 -3.11 10.33 1.44
CA PHE A 79 -4.06 10.72 2.47
C PHE A 79 -3.99 12.22 2.75
N THR A 80 -2.78 12.73 2.98
CA THR A 80 -2.57 14.14 3.30
C THR A 80 -3.07 15.05 2.19
N GLU A 81 -2.76 14.73 0.96
CA GLU A 81 -3.18 15.54 -0.20
C GLU A 81 -4.70 15.48 -0.40
N THR A 82 -5.30 14.35 -0.09
CA THR A 82 -6.74 14.16 -0.32
C THR A 82 -7.59 14.88 0.71
N ILE A 83 -7.17 14.91 1.96
CA ILE A 83 -7.95 15.53 3.03
C ILE A 83 -7.66 17.02 3.23
N SER A 84 -6.62 17.54 2.63
CA SER A 84 -6.30 18.99 2.74
C SER A 84 -7.07 19.84 1.67
#